data_66cc4d13386bcfcfead0a07412d8bb6b
#
_entry.id   66cc4d13386bcfcfead0a07412d8bb6b
#
_cell.length_a   1.000
_cell.length_b   1.000
_cell.length_c   1.000
_cell.angle_alpha   90.00
_cell.angle_beta   90.00
_cell.angle_gamma   90.00
#
_symmetry.space_group_name_H-M   'P 1'
#
loop_
_entity.id
_entity.type
_entity.pdbx_description
1 polymer ?
#
loop_
_entity_poly.entity_id
_entity_poly.type
_entity_poly.pdbx_seq_one_letter_code
_entity_poly.pdbx_strand_id
1 'polypeptide(L)'
;MATNDSLIQVKNLKKHYHRGAIKALDGVTADINKGDVMVVIGPSGSGKSTFLRSLNLLEEPTDGEIIFNGVDITKKKYKDASGKTVKLDIDGLRQKMGMVFQHFNLFPHMTILDNMTLAPMKVKGVSKEEAEKKALYYLEKVGMAPYINAKPKQLSGGQKQRVAIARALAMEPEILLFDEPTSALDP
;
A
#
# COMPACT_ATOMS: atom_id res chain seq x y z
N MET A 1 -14.54 10.12 26.73
CA MET A 1 -14.75 8.97 25.83
C MET A 1 -13.76 9.16 24.70
N ALA A 2 -12.71 8.36 24.61
CA ALA A 2 -11.75 8.44 23.53
C ALA A 2 -12.48 8.05 22.25
N THR A 3 -12.61 8.97 21.30
CA THR A 3 -13.05 8.69 19.95
C THR A 3 -12.05 7.72 19.35
N ASN A 4 -12.53 6.53 19.01
CA ASN A 4 -11.69 5.48 18.44
C ASN A 4 -11.41 5.83 16.94
N ASP A 5 -10.62 6.87 16.73
CA ASP A 5 -10.22 7.38 15.39
C ASP A 5 -9.08 6.57 14.76
N SER A 6 -8.74 5.43 15.39
CA SER A 6 -7.66 4.58 14.91
C SER A 6 -8.04 3.91 13.60
N LEU A 7 -7.31 4.24 12.53
CA LEU A 7 -7.45 3.63 11.22
C LEU A 7 -6.85 2.21 11.22
N ILE A 8 -5.66 2.06 11.82
CA ILE A 8 -4.97 0.78 11.98
C ILE A 8 -4.49 0.64 13.43
N GLN A 9 -4.79 -0.51 14.04
CA GLN A 9 -4.21 -0.93 15.31
C GLN A 9 -3.39 -2.21 15.08
N VAL A 10 -2.14 -2.17 15.47
CA VAL A 10 -1.24 -3.32 15.44
C VAL A 10 -0.98 -3.76 16.87
N LYS A 11 -1.22 -5.04 17.19
CA LYS A 11 -1.08 -5.58 18.54
C LYS A 11 -0.16 -6.78 18.55
N ASN A 12 0.98 -6.64 19.23
CA ASN A 12 1.95 -7.71 19.45
C ASN A 12 2.31 -8.48 18.17
N LEU A 13 2.48 -7.74 17.06
CA LEU A 13 2.69 -8.32 15.73
C LEU A 13 4.03 -9.03 15.66
N LYS A 14 4.00 -10.28 15.18
CA LYS A 14 5.20 -11.08 14.96
C LYS A 14 5.28 -11.59 13.53
N LYS A 15 6.47 -11.58 12.98
CA LYS A 15 6.81 -12.26 11.73
C LYS A 15 8.13 -12.98 11.90
N HIS A 16 8.06 -14.29 11.97
CA HIS A 16 9.22 -15.17 12.09
C HIS A 16 9.37 -15.99 10.82
N TYR A 17 10.59 -16.07 10.30
CA TYR A 17 10.96 -16.87 9.15
C TYR A 17 11.76 -18.10 9.60
N HIS A 18 11.87 -19.10 8.73
CA HIS A 18 12.66 -20.31 8.96
C HIS A 18 12.37 -20.99 10.31
N ARG A 19 11.08 -21.23 10.60
CA ARG A 19 10.61 -21.86 11.85
C ARG A 19 11.06 -21.12 13.12
N GLY A 20 11.19 -19.80 13.04
CA GLY A 20 11.55 -18.96 14.20
C GLY A 20 13.03 -18.59 14.29
N ALA A 21 13.87 -19.06 13.38
CA ALA A 21 15.30 -18.73 13.37
C ALA A 21 15.56 -17.22 13.10
N ILE A 22 14.68 -16.58 12.30
CA ILE A 22 14.77 -15.15 12.01
C ILE A 22 13.48 -14.49 12.50
N LYS A 23 13.59 -13.61 13.48
CA LYS A 23 12.50 -12.83 14.04
C LYS A 23 12.51 -11.43 13.41
N ALA A 24 11.91 -11.28 12.26
CA ALA A 24 11.86 -9.99 11.56
C ALA A 24 10.96 -8.97 12.28
N LEU A 25 9.87 -9.42 12.89
CA LEU A 25 9.03 -8.69 13.83
C LEU A 25 8.84 -9.57 15.07
N ASP A 26 9.02 -9.01 16.26
CA ASP A 26 8.91 -9.76 17.51
C ASP A 26 8.15 -8.95 18.58
N GLY A 27 6.84 -8.76 18.36
CA GLY A 27 5.95 -8.10 19.31
C GLY A 27 5.72 -6.60 19.04
N VAL A 28 5.66 -6.18 17.79
CA VAL A 28 5.43 -4.77 17.44
C VAL A 28 3.99 -4.38 17.75
N THR A 29 3.83 -3.25 18.46
CA THR A 29 2.52 -2.64 18.75
C THR A 29 2.55 -1.18 18.30
N ALA A 30 1.52 -0.75 17.57
CA ALA A 30 1.39 0.61 17.07
C ALA A 30 -0.09 0.94 16.77
N ASP A 31 -0.45 2.21 16.96
CA ASP A 31 -1.74 2.75 16.56
C ASP A 31 -1.52 3.85 15.53
N ILE A 32 -2.28 3.82 14.43
CA ILE A 32 -2.23 4.79 13.33
C ILE A 32 -3.64 5.37 13.18
N ASN A 33 -3.76 6.68 13.38
CA ASN A 33 -5.04 7.37 13.26
C ASN A 33 -5.22 7.91 11.84
N LYS A 34 -6.44 8.25 11.50
CA LYS A 34 -6.73 8.91 10.22
C LYS A 34 -6.04 10.28 10.18
N GLY A 35 -5.26 10.52 9.12
CA GLY A 35 -4.50 11.76 8.93
C GLY A 35 -3.09 11.74 9.53
N ASP A 36 -2.70 10.70 10.25
CA ASP A 36 -1.35 10.56 10.77
C ASP A 36 -0.33 10.36 9.63
N VAL A 37 0.88 10.88 9.85
CA VAL A 37 2.07 10.55 9.07
C VAL A 37 3.04 9.80 10.00
N MET A 38 3.09 8.47 9.85
CA MET A 38 3.98 7.63 10.64
C MET A 38 5.26 7.33 9.86
N VAL A 39 6.42 7.51 10.51
CA VAL A 39 7.73 7.16 9.93
C VAL A 39 8.34 6.03 10.73
N VAL A 40 8.70 4.94 10.02
CA VAL A 40 9.39 3.78 10.60
C VAL A 40 10.88 3.90 10.30
N ILE A 41 11.70 4.07 11.33
CA ILE A 41 13.15 4.23 11.23
C ILE A 41 13.88 3.02 11.82
N GLY A 42 15.07 2.76 11.30
CA GLY A 42 15.94 1.67 11.77
C GLY A 42 16.97 1.27 10.71
N PRO A 43 18.01 0.51 11.08
CA PRO A 43 19.04 0.05 10.16
C PRO A 43 18.47 -0.92 9.10
N SER A 44 19.27 -1.23 8.06
CA SER A 44 18.90 -2.26 7.10
C SER A 44 18.71 -3.62 7.80
N GLY A 45 17.69 -4.37 7.41
CA GLY A 45 17.36 -5.66 8.05
C GLY A 45 16.57 -5.57 9.37
N SER A 46 16.23 -4.37 9.88
CA SER A 46 15.47 -4.22 11.14
C SER A 46 13.96 -4.55 11.04
N GLY A 47 13.47 -5.03 9.89
CA GLY A 47 12.09 -5.43 9.73
C GLY A 47 11.12 -4.36 9.21
N LYS A 48 11.59 -3.14 8.84
CA LYS A 48 10.74 -2.05 8.34
C LYS A 48 9.84 -2.45 7.17
N SER A 49 10.42 -3.02 6.12
CA SER A 49 9.67 -3.50 4.94
C SER A 49 8.74 -4.66 5.30
N THR A 50 9.16 -5.54 6.21
CA THR A 50 8.32 -6.63 6.72
C THR A 50 7.11 -6.08 7.45
N PHE A 51 7.29 -5.06 8.31
CA PHE A 51 6.19 -4.38 8.99
C PHE A 51 5.19 -3.77 8.01
N LEU A 52 5.66 -2.95 7.06
CA LEU A 52 4.81 -2.32 6.05
C LEU A 52 4.05 -3.34 5.21
N ARG A 53 4.72 -4.40 4.76
CA ARG A 53 4.11 -5.48 3.96
C ARG A 53 3.15 -6.35 4.78
N SER A 54 3.31 -6.40 6.09
CA SER A 54 2.36 -7.09 6.95
C SER A 54 1.04 -6.32 7.07
N LEU A 55 1.07 -4.97 7.06
CA LEU A 55 -0.14 -4.15 7.16
C LEU A 55 -1.15 -4.42 6.04
N ASN A 56 -0.69 -4.74 4.82
CA ASN A 56 -1.56 -5.07 3.69
C ASN A 56 -1.58 -6.56 3.34
N LEU A 57 -1.10 -7.42 4.25
CA LEU A 57 -1.03 -8.87 4.12
C LEU A 57 -0.27 -9.36 2.87
N LEU A 58 0.70 -8.59 2.35
CA LEU A 58 1.69 -9.09 1.40
C LEU A 58 2.68 -10.04 2.11
N GLU A 59 2.91 -9.80 3.40
CA GLU A 59 3.59 -10.71 4.33
C GLU A 59 2.58 -11.13 5.40
N GLU A 60 2.17 -12.40 5.42
CA GLU A 60 1.27 -12.90 6.46
C GLU A 60 2.01 -12.94 7.81
N PRO A 61 1.50 -12.27 8.87
CA PRO A 61 2.06 -12.37 10.22
C PRO A 61 2.08 -13.81 10.73
N THR A 62 3.05 -14.11 11.61
CA THR A 62 3.10 -15.42 12.29
C THR A 62 2.21 -15.42 13.53
N ASP A 63 2.06 -14.24 14.18
CA ASP A 63 1.25 -14.06 15.39
C ASP A 63 0.93 -12.57 15.57
N GLY A 64 0.01 -12.24 16.48
CA GLY A 64 -0.46 -10.89 16.73
C GLY A 64 -1.67 -10.50 15.87
N GLU A 65 -2.10 -9.26 16.00
CA GLU A 65 -3.32 -8.77 15.35
C GLU A 65 -3.04 -7.47 14.59
N ILE A 66 -3.71 -7.32 13.44
CA ILE A 66 -3.80 -6.07 12.69
C ILE A 66 -5.29 -5.77 12.53
N ILE A 67 -5.75 -4.69 13.14
CA ILE A 67 -7.13 -4.25 13.07
C ILE A 67 -7.19 -3.03 12.15
N PHE A 68 -7.88 -3.15 11.01
CA PHE A 68 -8.10 -2.08 10.05
C PHE A 68 -9.58 -1.73 10.00
N ASN A 69 -9.93 -0.46 10.22
CA ASN A 69 -11.33 -0.02 10.31
C ASN A 69 -12.18 -0.92 11.25
N GLY A 70 -11.62 -1.32 12.40
CA GLY A 70 -12.30 -2.16 13.39
C GLY A 70 -12.38 -3.65 13.05
N VAL A 71 -11.83 -4.09 11.92
CA VAL A 71 -11.81 -5.50 11.49
C VAL A 71 -10.40 -6.07 11.64
N ASP A 72 -10.26 -7.19 12.37
CA ASP A 72 -9.01 -7.93 12.45
C ASP A 72 -8.73 -8.64 11.12
N ILE A 73 -7.81 -8.10 10.35
CA ILE A 73 -7.46 -8.58 9.01
C ILE A 73 -6.50 -9.77 9.03
N THR A 74 -5.91 -10.12 10.17
CA THR A 74 -5.08 -11.32 10.30
C THR A 74 -5.92 -12.60 10.30
N LYS A 75 -7.21 -12.47 10.57
CA LYS A 75 -8.17 -13.59 10.55
C LYS A 75 -8.80 -13.73 9.17
N LYS A 76 -8.78 -14.96 8.63
CA LYS A 76 -9.40 -15.28 7.32
C LYS A 76 -10.93 -15.08 7.29
N LYS A 77 -11.55 -15.01 8.46
CA LYS A 77 -12.99 -14.82 8.64
C LYS A 77 -13.24 -13.90 9.85
N TYR A 78 -14.24 -13.05 9.77
CA TYR A 78 -14.69 -12.18 10.85
C TYR A 78 -16.21 -12.16 10.93
N LYS A 79 -16.76 -11.62 12.01
CA LYS A 79 -18.20 -11.36 12.13
C LYS A 79 -18.50 -9.94 11.68
N ASP A 80 -19.42 -9.79 10.74
CA ASP A 80 -19.90 -8.47 10.32
C ASP A 80 -20.84 -7.84 11.38
N ALA A 81 -21.31 -6.63 11.10
CA ALA A 81 -22.20 -5.89 12.01
C ALA A 81 -23.54 -6.62 12.29
N SER A 82 -23.95 -7.56 11.43
CA SER A 82 -25.13 -8.40 11.62
C SER A 82 -24.85 -9.68 12.41
N GLY A 83 -23.58 -9.91 12.80
CA GLY A 83 -23.13 -11.14 13.47
C GLY A 83 -22.87 -12.33 12.56
N LYS A 84 -23.03 -12.16 11.22
CA LYS A 84 -22.77 -13.20 10.23
C LYS A 84 -21.28 -13.37 10.02
N THR A 85 -20.81 -14.63 9.96
CA THR A 85 -19.41 -14.93 9.63
C THR A 85 -19.16 -14.72 8.14
N VAL A 86 -18.27 -13.80 7.79
CA VAL A 86 -17.85 -13.50 6.43
C VAL A 86 -16.36 -13.77 6.24
N LYS A 87 -15.98 -14.13 5.02
CA LYS A 87 -14.58 -14.29 4.64
C LYS A 87 -13.96 -12.92 4.40
N LEU A 88 -12.71 -12.73 4.84
CA LEU A 88 -11.96 -11.52 4.56
C LEU A 88 -11.77 -11.35 3.03
N ASP A 89 -12.20 -10.21 2.52
CA ASP A 89 -11.92 -9.78 1.16
C ASP A 89 -10.56 -9.07 1.11
N ILE A 90 -9.51 -9.86 0.80
CA ILE A 90 -8.13 -9.34 0.73
C ILE A 90 -7.95 -8.36 -0.42
N ASP A 91 -8.63 -8.57 -1.53
CA ASP A 91 -8.52 -7.69 -2.69
C ASP A 91 -9.19 -6.35 -2.42
N GLY A 92 -10.38 -6.35 -1.81
CA GLY A 92 -11.03 -5.13 -1.32
C GLY A 92 -10.21 -4.41 -0.24
N LEU A 93 -9.54 -5.13 0.65
CA LEU A 93 -8.62 -4.57 1.63
C LEU A 93 -7.45 -3.84 0.93
N ARG A 94 -6.80 -4.49 -0.03
CA ARG A 94 -5.64 -3.92 -0.76
C ARG A 94 -6.00 -2.72 -1.63
N GLN A 95 -7.25 -2.61 -2.09
CA GLN A 95 -7.73 -1.40 -2.76
C GLN A 95 -7.72 -0.18 -1.85
N LYS A 96 -7.94 -0.37 -0.54
CA LYS A 96 -7.93 0.68 0.47
C LYS A 96 -6.54 1.03 0.99
N MET A 97 -5.55 0.17 0.75
CA MET A 97 -4.17 0.31 1.19
C MET A 97 -3.22 0.40 0.00
N GLY A 98 -3.00 1.62 -0.51
CA GLY A 98 -2.03 1.85 -1.58
C GLY A 98 -0.61 1.58 -1.10
N MET A 99 0.24 0.99 -1.97
CA MET A 99 1.63 0.74 -1.65
C MET A 99 2.55 1.23 -2.76
N VAL A 100 3.58 1.97 -2.37
CA VAL A 100 4.69 2.41 -3.22
C VAL A 100 5.93 1.63 -2.81
N PHE A 101 6.45 0.85 -3.75
CA PHE A 101 7.60 -0.03 -3.54
C PHE A 101 8.91 0.67 -3.88
N GLN A 102 10.01 0.21 -3.30
CA GLN A 102 11.37 0.64 -3.59
C GLN A 102 11.72 0.58 -5.10
N HIS A 103 11.28 -0.44 -5.81
CA HIS A 103 11.54 -0.65 -7.24
C HIS A 103 10.43 -0.16 -8.18
N PHE A 104 9.56 0.75 -7.72
CA PHE A 104 8.46 1.39 -8.47
C PHE A 104 7.42 0.43 -9.06
N ASN A 105 7.79 -0.77 -9.50
CA ASN A 105 6.95 -1.83 -10.06
C ASN A 105 6.00 -1.34 -11.17
N LEU A 106 6.49 -0.46 -12.04
CA LEU A 106 5.75 -0.07 -13.24
C LEU A 106 5.81 -1.19 -14.27
N PHE A 107 4.71 -1.40 -14.99
CA PHE A 107 4.63 -2.38 -16.08
C PHE A 107 5.47 -1.88 -17.27
N PRO A 108 6.61 -2.54 -17.59
CA PRO A 108 7.60 -1.99 -18.53
C PRO A 108 7.13 -1.94 -19.99
N HIS A 109 6.16 -2.78 -20.35
CA HIS A 109 5.58 -2.87 -21.69
C HIS A 109 4.43 -1.89 -21.95
N MET A 110 3.88 -1.28 -20.90
CA MET A 110 2.78 -0.34 -20.93
C MET A 110 3.27 1.11 -20.96
N THR A 111 2.45 2.01 -21.50
CA THR A 111 2.65 3.46 -21.36
C THR A 111 2.44 3.90 -19.91
N ILE A 112 2.81 5.14 -19.59
CA ILE A 112 2.53 5.71 -18.28
C ILE A 112 1.02 5.84 -18.06
N LEU A 113 0.27 6.27 -19.07
CA LEU A 113 -1.19 6.33 -18.99
C LEU A 113 -1.81 4.96 -18.72
N ASP A 114 -1.37 3.90 -19.43
CA ASP A 114 -1.87 2.54 -19.21
C ASP A 114 -1.53 2.03 -17.79
N ASN A 115 -0.33 2.32 -17.30
CA ASN A 115 0.07 2.01 -15.92
C ASN A 115 -0.86 2.65 -14.88
N MET A 116 -1.38 3.85 -15.16
CA MET A 116 -2.26 4.60 -14.27
C MET A 116 -3.71 4.10 -14.33
N THR A 117 -4.19 3.72 -15.52
CA THR A 117 -5.60 3.43 -15.78
C THR A 117 -5.96 1.96 -15.56
N LEU A 118 -5.00 1.05 -15.67
CA LEU A 118 -5.24 -0.40 -15.59
C LEU A 118 -5.99 -0.81 -14.33
N ALA A 119 -5.49 -0.43 -13.15
CA ALA A 119 -6.08 -0.83 -11.88
C ALA A 119 -7.47 -0.21 -11.64
N PRO A 120 -7.68 1.12 -11.83
CA PRO A 120 -9.01 1.70 -11.74
C PRO A 120 -10.04 1.01 -12.63
N MET A 121 -9.70 0.71 -13.89
CA MET A 121 -10.60 0.04 -14.83
C MET A 121 -10.86 -1.41 -14.45
N LYS A 122 -9.81 -2.18 -14.14
CA LYS A 122 -9.94 -3.63 -13.92
C LYS A 122 -10.44 -3.99 -12.54
N VAL A 123 -10.10 -3.20 -11.53
CA VAL A 123 -10.37 -3.51 -10.12
C VAL A 123 -11.60 -2.76 -9.61
N LYS A 124 -11.72 -1.47 -9.93
CA LYS A 124 -12.89 -0.65 -9.54
C LYS A 124 -13.99 -0.60 -10.59
N GLY A 125 -13.75 -1.10 -11.81
CA GLY A 125 -14.74 -1.12 -12.88
C GLY A 125 -15.13 0.26 -13.41
N VAL A 126 -14.31 1.30 -13.19
CA VAL A 126 -14.58 2.64 -13.71
C VAL A 126 -14.40 2.68 -15.23
N SER A 127 -15.09 3.60 -15.90
CA SER A 127 -14.95 3.77 -17.36
C SER A 127 -13.54 4.21 -17.73
N LYS A 128 -13.18 4.00 -19.00
CA LYS A 128 -11.89 4.44 -19.53
C LYS A 128 -11.72 5.94 -19.40
N GLU A 129 -12.73 6.71 -19.74
CA GLU A 129 -12.72 8.16 -19.70
C GLU A 129 -12.51 8.68 -18.27
N GLU A 130 -13.18 8.06 -17.30
CA GLU A 130 -13.02 8.42 -15.89
C GLU A 130 -11.62 8.06 -15.38
N ALA A 131 -11.10 6.88 -15.74
CA ALA A 131 -9.76 6.44 -15.36
C ALA A 131 -8.69 7.36 -15.95
N GLU A 132 -8.81 7.75 -17.24
CA GLU A 132 -7.89 8.67 -17.91
C GLU A 132 -7.94 10.07 -17.29
N LYS A 133 -9.13 10.60 -17.02
CA LYS A 133 -9.30 11.90 -16.35
C LYS A 133 -8.59 11.92 -14.98
N LYS A 134 -8.78 10.88 -14.20
CA LYS A 134 -8.15 10.73 -12.88
C LYS A 134 -6.63 10.56 -13.01
N ALA A 135 -6.18 9.76 -13.97
CA ALA A 135 -4.76 9.56 -14.25
C ALA A 135 -4.07 10.89 -14.60
N LEU A 136 -4.66 11.68 -15.51
CA LEU A 136 -4.13 12.99 -15.91
C LEU A 136 -4.05 13.93 -14.71
N TYR A 137 -5.09 14.00 -13.89
CA TYR A 137 -5.10 14.84 -12.69
C TYR A 137 -3.92 14.54 -11.76
N TYR A 138 -3.66 13.26 -11.44
CA TYR A 138 -2.54 12.90 -10.57
C TYR A 138 -1.18 13.05 -11.25
N LEU A 139 -1.07 12.78 -12.55
CA LEU A 139 0.18 13.00 -13.30
C LEU A 139 0.54 14.48 -13.39
N GLU A 140 -0.44 15.38 -13.52
CA GLU A 140 -0.22 16.83 -13.45
C GLU A 140 0.33 17.25 -12.08
N LYS A 141 -0.26 16.74 -10.98
CA LYS A 141 0.17 17.04 -9.61
C LYS A 141 1.64 16.67 -9.34
N VAL A 142 2.17 15.66 -10.03
CA VAL A 142 3.56 15.22 -9.87
C VAL A 142 4.47 15.67 -11.03
N GLY A 143 3.98 16.52 -11.94
CA GLY A 143 4.74 17.06 -13.08
C GLY A 143 5.08 16.02 -14.15
N MET A 144 4.24 14.97 -14.29
CA MET A 144 4.46 13.85 -15.22
C MET A 144 3.48 13.82 -16.40
N ALA A 145 2.58 14.79 -16.53
CA ALA A 145 1.62 14.89 -17.64
C ALA A 145 2.28 14.85 -19.03
N PRO A 146 3.45 15.49 -19.30
CA PRO A 146 4.12 15.41 -20.61
C PRO A 146 4.56 14.00 -21.01
N TYR A 147 4.61 13.05 -20.06
CA TYR A 147 5.15 11.70 -20.28
C TYR A 147 4.08 10.62 -20.39
N ILE A 148 2.80 10.97 -20.57
CA ILE A 148 1.67 10.01 -20.60
C ILE A 148 1.86 8.87 -21.61
N ASN A 149 2.45 9.16 -22.78
CA ASN A 149 2.70 8.19 -23.85
C ASN A 149 4.08 7.52 -23.74
N ALA A 150 4.92 7.93 -22.79
CA ALA A 150 6.23 7.32 -22.58
C ALA A 150 6.09 5.94 -21.94
N LYS A 151 7.13 5.11 -22.11
CA LYS A 151 7.27 3.84 -21.38
C LYS A 151 8.23 4.01 -20.19
N PRO A 152 8.11 3.19 -19.13
CA PRO A 152 8.98 3.31 -17.95
C PRO A 152 10.48 3.35 -18.22
N LYS A 153 10.97 2.65 -19.26
CA LYS A 153 12.38 2.65 -19.66
C LYS A 153 12.93 4.02 -20.10
N GLN A 154 12.04 4.93 -20.48
CA GLN A 154 12.38 6.28 -20.95
C GLN A 154 12.42 7.31 -19.81
N LEU A 155 12.11 6.89 -18.57
CA LEU A 155 12.05 7.75 -17.41
C LEU A 155 13.27 7.57 -16.50
N SER A 156 13.71 8.67 -15.87
CA SER A 156 14.67 8.63 -14.77
C SER A 156 14.08 7.94 -13.52
N GLY A 157 14.93 7.58 -12.54
CA GLY A 157 14.50 7.00 -11.28
C GLY A 157 13.45 7.86 -10.56
N GLY A 158 13.72 9.16 -10.40
CA GLY A 158 12.79 10.09 -9.77
C GLY A 158 11.48 10.29 -10.54
N GLN A 159 11.51 10.22 -11.88
CA GLN A 159 10.30 10.25 -12.69
C GLN A 159 9.46 8.99 -12.49
N LYS A 160 10.08 7.80 -12.48
CA LYS A 160 9.40 6.53 -12.19
C LYS A 160 8.75 6.53 -10.81
N GLN A 161 9.45 7.07 -9.82
CA GLN A 161 8.92 7.20 -8.46
C GLN A 161 7.67 8.09 -8.42
N ARG A 162 7.72 9.27 -9.03
CA ARG A 162 6.56 10.17 -9.10
C ARG A 162 5.36 9.50 -9.78
N VAL A 163 5.59 8.75 -10.85
CA VAL A 163 4.53 7.97 -11.52
C VAL A 163 4.00 6.87 -10.59
N ALA A 164 4.85 6.16 -9.85
CA ALA A 164 4.42 5.11 -8.93
C ALA A 164 3.56 5.67 -7.78
N ILE A 165 3.91 6.86 -7.27
CA ILE A 165 3.10 7.58 -6.27
C ILE A 165 1.75 7.99 -6.87
N ALA A 166 1.75 8.61 -8.06
CA ALA A 166 0.52 9.02 -8.75
C ALA A 166 -0.39 7.81 -9.01
N ARG A 167 0.17 6.67 -9.42
CA ARG A 167 -0.56 5.42 -9.65
C ARG A 167 -1.23 4.90 -8.38
N ALA A 168 -0.53 4.94 -7.26
CA ALA A 168 -1.12 4.53 -5.98
C ALA A 168 -2.26 5.47 -5.56
N LEU A 169 -2.10 6.79 -5.75
CA LEU A 169 -3.12 7.80 -5.46
C LEU A 169 -4.35 7.68 -6.37
N ALA A 170 -4.19 7.26 -7.64
CA ALA A 170 -5.30 7.08 -8.57
C ALA A 170 -6.33 6.03 -8.11
N MET A 171 -5.93 5.13 -7.21
CA MET A 171 -6.82 4.20 -6.54
C MET A 171 -7.57 4.82 -5.34
N GLU A 172 -7.28 6.07 -4.97
CA GLU A 172 -7.90 6.77 -3.81
C GLU A 172 -7.93 5.89 -2.56
N PRO A 173 -6.78 5.44 -2.08
CA PRO A 173 -6.70 4.57 -0.92
C PRO A 173 -6.96 5.36 0.38
N GLU A 174 -7.39 4.67 1.43
CA GLU A 174 -7.54 5.24 2.78
C GLU A 174 -6.18 5.45 3.48
N ILE A 175 -5.16 4.67 3.08
CA ILE A 175 -3.78 4.76 3.57
C ILE A 175 -2.78 4.51 2.44
N LEU A 176 -1.64 5.20 2.50
CA LEU A 176 -0.49 4.97 1.63
C LEU A 176 0.68 4.43 2.44
N LEU A 177 1.23 3.31 1.99
CA LEU A 177 2.40 2.66 2.54
C LEU A 177 3.60 2.92 1.60
N PHE A 178 4.71 3.42 2.15
CA PHE A 178 5.93 3.70 1.40
C PHE A 178 7.07 2.81 1.89
N ASP A 179 7.53 1.89 1.05
CA ASP A 179 8.64 0.99 1.35
C ASP A 179 9.92 1.53 0.72
N GLU A 180 10.72 2.25 1.51
CA GLU A 180 11.99 2.90 1.14
C GLU A 180 11.91 3.70 -0.18
N PRO A 181 11.00 4.68 -0.29
CA PRO A 181 10.68 5.33 -1.57
C PRO A 181 11.85 6.13 -2.16
N THR A 182 12.84 6.51 -1.36
CA THR A 182 13.98 7.34 -1.81
C THR A 182 15.26 6.55 -2.10
N SER A 183 15.32 5.27 -1.74
CA SER A 183 16.55 4.46 -1.86
C SER A 183 17.01 4.20 -3.31
N ALA A 184 16.11 4.36 -4.28
CA ALA A 184 16.41 4.22 -5.71
C ALA A 184 16.62 5.57 -6.43
N LEU A 185 16.73 6.67 -5.68
CA LEU A 185 17.04 8.00 -6.20
C LEU A 185 18.53 8.25 -5.98
N ASP A 186 19.20 8.75 -7.02
CA ASP A 186 20.54 9.32 -6.86
C ASP A 186 20.45 10.51 -5.89
N PRO A 187 21.45 10.70 -5.01
CA PRO A 187 21.50 11.81 -4.06
C PRO A 187 21.54 13.17 -4.72
#